data_7907e0960d2a7494cadf35d87e9e8e04
#
_entry.id   7907e0960d2a7494cadf35d87e9e8e04
#
_cell.length_a   1.000
_cell.length_b   1.000
_cell.length_c   1.000
_cell.angle_alpha   90.00
_cell.angle_beta   90.00
_cell.angle_gamma   90.00
#
_symmetry.space_group_name_H-M   'P 1'
#
loop_
_entity.id
_entity.type
_entity.pdbx_description
1 polymer ?
#
loop_
_entity_poly.entity_id
_entity_poly.type
_entity_poly.pdbx_seq_one_letter_code
_entity_poly.pdbx_strand_id
1 'polypeptide(L)'
;MKKHLPQYSKSLVPIARVLRKQMTDAERKLWSLLRRDQLGVKFRRQVPLGPYVIDFYCVKAKLVVELDGGQHYSDAGTRNDVERDEHLREMGQEVVRYSNMDIIQNEDGVLQDIIEHVRQRSDLLSNPL
;
A
#
# COMPACT_ATOMS: atom_id res chain seq x y z
N MET A 1 -19.12 7.17 15.62
CA MET A 1 -18.57 6.19 15.56
C MET A 1 -17.49 6.10 14.66
N LYS A 2 -16.58 5.75 14.85
CA LYS A 2 -15.53 5.78 14.21
C LYS A 2 -15.23 4.72 13.51
N LYS A 3 -14.94 4.42 12.76
CA LYS A 3 -14.76 3.52 12.16
C LYS A 3 -13.96 3.37 11.44
N HIS A 4 -13.50 3.30 11.23
CA HIS A 4 -13.15 3.03 10.32
C HIS A 4 -11.82 2.83 9.94
N LEU A 5 -10.80 3.26 10.47
CA LEU A 5 -9.42 2.91 10.25
C LEU A 5 -9.13 1.65 11.02
N PRO A 6 -8.54 0.62 10.41
CA PRO A 6 -8.10 -0.52 11.17
C PRO A 6 -7.11 -0.08 12.23
N GLN A 7 -7.17 -0.71 13.38
CA GLN A 7 -6.26 -0.37 14.45
C GLN A 7 -4.85 -0.83 14.10
N TYR A 8 -3.88 -0.17 14.67
CA TYR A 8 -2.49 -0.54 14.46
C TYR A 8 -1.79 -0.67 15.80
N SER A 9 -0.69 -1.42 15.82
CA SER A 9 0.14 -1.54 16.99
C SER A 9 0.97 -0.29 17.13
N LYS A 10 0.90 0.35 18.29
CA LYS A 10 1.69 1.56 18.53
C LYS A 10 3.18 1.29 18.47
N SER A 11 3.60 0.03 18.71
CA SER A 11 5.01 -0.33 18.64
C SER A 11 5.56 -0.23 17.22
N LEU A 12 4.69 -0.16 16.20
CA LEU A 12 5.13 -0.03 14.82
C LEU A 12 5.42 1.41 14.42
N VAL A 13 5.02 2.39 15.21
CA VAL A 13 5.23 3.78 14.86
C VAL A 13 6.71 4.13 14.72
N PRO A 14 7.59 3.76 15.66
CA PRO A 14 9.02 4.02 15.48
C PRO A 14 9.61 3.31 14.27
N ILE A 15 9.16 2.07 14.02
CA ILE A 15 9.64 1.30 12.88
C ILE A 15 9.24 2.01 11.58
N ALA A 16 8.00 2.47 11.49
CA ALA A 16 7.52 3.18 10.30
C ALA A 16 8.35 4.45 10.05
N ARG A 17 8.72 5.17 11.11
CA ARG A 17 9.56 6.36 10.97
C ARG A 17 10.93 6.03 10.39
N VAL A 18 11.54 4.95 10.84
CA VAL A 18 12.82 4.51 10.32
C VAL A 18 12.69 4.14 8.85
N LEU A 19 11.65 3.37 8.51
CA LEU A 19 11.45 2.92 7.14
C LEU A 19 11.21 4.09 6.19
N ARG A 20 10.53 5.14 6.65
CA ARG A 20 10.34 6.34 5.81
C ARG A 20 11.66 7.01 5.45
N LYS A 21 12.66 6.89 6.31
CA LYS A 21 13.98 7.47 6.06
C LYS A 21 14.87 6.56 5.25
N GLN A 22 14.52 5.27 5.15
CA GLN A 22 15.33 4.26 4.48
C GLN A 22 14.64 3.68 3.25
N MET A 23 13.87 4.48 2.56
CA MET A 23 13.16 4.00 1.39
C MET A 23 14.13 3.61 0.29
N THR A 24 13.80 2.53 -0.43
CA THR A 24 14.57 2.10 -1.58
C THR A 24 14.36 3.09 -2.74
N ASP A 25 15.16 2.94 -3.79
CA ASP A 25 15.00 3.79 -4.97
C ASP A 25 13.63 3.61 -5.63
N ALA A 26 13.16 2.37 -5.73
CA ALA A 26 11.84 2.10 -6.30
C ALA A 26 10.75 2.72 -5.45
N GLU A 27 10.87 2.62 -4.12
CA GLU A 27 9.90 3.23 -3.22
C GLU A 27 9.89 4.74 -3.35
N ARG A 28 11.07 5.36 -3.44
CA ARG A 28 11.16 6.81 -3.62
C ARG A 28 10.54 7.23 -4.94
N LYS A 29 10.77 6.45 -5.99
CA LYS A 29 10.20 6.76 -7.30
C LYS A 29 8.68 6.71 -7.25
N LEU A 30 8.13 5.64 -6.70
CA LEU A 30 6.67 5.53 -6.60
C LEU A 30 6.10 6.62 -5.70
N TRP A 31 6.75 6.91 -4.58
CA TRP A 31 6.29 7.96 -3.68
C TRP A 31 6.24 9.31 -4.39
N SER A 32 7.22 9.60 -5.25
CA SER A 32 7.24 10.87 -5.98
C SER A 32 6.02 11.02 -6.89
N LEU A 33 5.43 9.90 -7.31
CA LEU A 33 4.24 9.90 -8.18
C LEU A 33 2.94 9.91 -7.38
N LEU A 34 2.95 9.42 -6.15
CA LEU A 34 1.74 9.29 -5.33
C LEU A 34 1.52 10.48 -4.40
N ARG A 35 2.59 11.15 -4.00
CA ARG A 35 2.52 12.22 -3.00
C ARG A 35 1.80 13.44 -3.57
N ARG A 36 1.36 14.31 -2.67
CA ARG A 36 0.75 15.61 -3.02
C ARG A 36 -0.55 15.46 -3.81
N ASP A 37 -1.26 14.39 -3.54
CA ASP A 37 -2.59 14.16 -4.11
C ASP A 37 -2.59 14.20 -5.64
N GLN A 38 -1.49 13.82 -6.27
CA GLN A 38 -1.37 13.85 -7.72
C GLN A 38 -2.38 12.96 -8.44
N LEU A 39 -2.85 11.91 -7.77
CA LEU A 39 -3.84 11.02 -8.34
C LEU A 39 -5.27 11.39 -7.91
N GLY A 40 -5.43 12.56 -7.31
CA GLY A 40 -6.75 13.01 -6.85
C GLY A 40 -7.12 12.52 -5.47
N VAL A 41 -6.29 11.71 -4.84
CA VAL A 41 -6.50 11.19 -3.50
C VAL A 41 -5.19 11.22 -2.73
N LYS A 42 -5.29 11.19 -1.42
CA LYS A 42 -4.12 11.24 -0.58
C LYS A 42 -3.57 9.85 -0.37
N PHE A 43 -2.26 9.70 -0.56
CA PHE A 43 -1.53 8.50 -0.18
C PHE A 43 -0.57 8.83 0.96
N ARG A 44 -0.35 7.85 1.81
CA ARG A 44 0.66 7.91 2.85
C ARG A 44 1.64 6.79 2.63
N ARG A 45 2.85 6.94 3.14
CA ARG A 45 3.90 5.93 2.99
C ARG A 45 4.25 5.33 4.33
N GLN A 46 4.69 4.08 4.32
CA GLN A 46 5.13 3.36 5.51
C GLN A 46 4.16 3.53 6.66
N VAL A 47 2.98 2.94 6.49
CA VAL A 47 1.86 3.16 7.38
C VAL A 47 1.60 1.95 8.24
N PRO A 48 1.58 2.08 9.57
CA PRO A 48 1.14 0.98 10.42
C PRO A 48 -0.35 0.70 10.16
N LEU A 49 -0.67 -0.57 9.89
CA LEU A 49 -2.03 -0.98 9.62
C LEU A 49 -2.20 -2.39 10.17
N GLY A 50 -3.03 -2.54 11.19
CA GLY A 50 -3.07 -3.79 11.94
C GLY A 50 -1.70 -4.08 12.52
N PRO A 51 -1.21 -5.31 12.43
CA PRO A 51 0.13 -5.65 12.92
C PRO A 51 1.24 -5.45 11.87
N TYR A 52 0.95 -4.71 10.79
CA TYR A 52 1.87 -4.57 9.67
C TYR A 52 2.28 -3.13 9.44
N VAL A 53 3.43 -2.93 8.81
CA VAL A 53 3.77 -1.63 8.22
C VAL A 53 3.69 -1.82 6.71
N ILE A 54 2.83 -1.06 6.05
CA ILE A 54 2.61 -1.21 4.62
C ILE A 54 3.29 -0.07 3.87
N ASP A 55 3.68 -0.34 2.62
CA ASP A 55 4.49 0.61 1.88
C ASP A 55 3.74 1.90 1.57
N PHE A 56 2.56 1.81 0.97
CA PHE A 56 1.76 2.98 0.63
C PHE A 56 0.29 2.69 0.89
N TYR A 57 -0.44 3.67 1.38
CA TYR A 57 -1.83 3.47 1.75
C TYR A 57 -2.69 4.66 1.36
N CYS A 58 -3.82 4.38 0.73
CA CYS A 58 -4.85 5.37 0.46
C CYS A 58 -6.04 5.06 1.35
N VAL A 59 -6.29 5.90 2.35
CA VAL A 59 -7.38 5.68 3.29
C VAL A 59 -8.73 5.72 2.58
N LYS A 60 -8.89 6.69 1.70
CA LYS A 60 -10.18 6.88 1.02
C LYS A 60 -10.60 5.66 0.22
N ALA A 61 -9.67 5.05 -0.47
CA ALA A 61 -9.95 3.86 -1.28
C ALA A 61 -9.75 2.56 -0.53
N LYS A 62 -9.23 2.62 0.69
CA LYS A 62 -8.81 1.43 1.44
C LYS A 62 -7.93 0.55 0.57
N LEU A 63 -6.94 1.19 -0.04
CA LEU A 63 -6.05 0.54 -0.98
C LEU A 63 -4.64 0.50 -0.43
N VAL A 64 -4.09 -0.71 -0.34
CA VAL A 64 -2.72 -0.96 0.07
C VAL A 64 -1.91 -1.22 -1.18
N VAL A 65 -0.82 -0.47 -1.36
CA VAL A 65 0.10 -0.66 -2.48
C VAL A 65 1.44 -1.11 -1.92
N GLU A 66 1.91 -2.27 -2.38
CA GLU A 66 3.16 -2.86 -1.90
C GLU A 66 4.13 -3.01 -3.05
N LEU A 67 5.41 -2.76 -2.76
CA LEU A 67 6.47 -3.04 -3.71
C LEU A 67 7.22 -4.28 -3.27
N ASP A 68 7.37 -5.22 -4.20
CA ASP A 68 8.13 -6.42 -3.94
C ASP A 68 9.57 -6.16 -4.34
N GLY A 69 10.43 -6.07 -3.36
CA GLY A 69 11.84 -5.79 -3.58
C GLY A 69 12.67 -6.97 -3.98
N GLY A 70 12.03 -8.11 -4.21
CA GLY A 70 12.75 -9.30 -4.60
C GLY A 70 13.47 -9.97 -3.44
N GLN A 71 13.08 -9.67 -2.22
CA GLN A 71 13.72 -10.24 -1.05
C GLN A 71 13.00 -11.45 -0.50
N HIS A 72 11.91 -11.85 -1.12
CA HIS A 72 11.06 -12.91 -0.59
C HIS A 72 11.10 -14.12 -1.53
N TYR A 73 12.29 -14.65 -1.74
CA TYR A 73 12.40 -15.81 -2.60
C TYR A 73 12.25 -17.13 -1.86
N SER A 74 12.23 -17.09 -0.51
CA SER A 74 12.04 -18.30 0.24
C SER A 74 10.56 -18.66 0.32
N ASP A 75 10.25 -19.94 0.47
CA ASP A 75 8.88 -20.37 0.64
C ASP A 75 8.23 -19.73 1.87
N ALA A 76 9.01 -19.55 2.93
CA ALA A 76 8.51 -18.93 4.15
C ALA A 76 8.11 -17.48 3.91
N GLY A 77 8.94 -16.73 3.17
CA GLY A 77 8.63 -15.34 2.86
C GLY A 77 7.38 -15.22 2.01
N THR A 78 7.24 -16.07 0.99
CA THR A 78 6.07 -16.07 0.13
C THR A 78 4.81 -16.41 0.92
N ARG A 79 4.91 -17.39 1.82
CA ARG A 79 3.77 -17.78 2.64
C ARG A 79 3.32 -16.66 3.56
N ASN A 80 4.28 -15.97 4.17
CA ASN A 80 3.97 -14.84 5.05
C ASN A 80 3.27 -13.71 4.29
N ASP A 81 3.68 -13.47 3.05
CA ASP A 81 3.05 -12.45 2.23
C ASP A 81 1.61 -12.80 1.90
N VAL A 82 1.33 -14.07 1.59
CA VAL A 82 -0.04 -14.51 1.31
C VAL A 82 -0.92 -14.35 2.54
N GLU A 83 -0.44 -14.78 3.71
CA GLU A 83 -1.21 -14.66 4.94
C GLU A 83 -1.46 -13.19 5.29
N ARG A 84 -0.46 -12.35 5.11
CA ARG A 84 -0.58 -10.93 5.35
C ARG A 84 -1.63 -10.30 4.45
N ASP A 85 -1.57 -10.61 3.16
CA ASP A 85 -2.51 -10.06 2.19
C ASP A 85 -3.94 -10.51 2.49
N GLU A 86 -4.11 -11.78 2.86
CA GLU A 86 -5.43 -12.29 3.22
C GLU A 86 -5.97 -11.58 4.45
N HIS A 87 -5.12 -11.36 5.47
CA HIS A 87 -5.54 -10.67 6.68
C HIS A 87 -5.95 -9.22 6.36
N LEU A 88 -5.18 -8.55 5.51
CA LEU A 88 -5.53 -7.19 5.12
C LEU A 88 -6.86 -7.15 4.38
N ARG A 89 -7.10 -8.12 3.51
CA ARG A 89 -8.39 -8.19 2.79
C ARG A 89 -9.55 -8.44 3.74
N GLU A 90 -9.33 -9.26 4.76
CA GLU A 90 -10.36 -9.49 5.79
C GLU A 90 -10.68 -8.21 6.55
N MET A 91 -9.73 -7.29 6.63
CA MET A 91 -9.95 -5.99 7.25
C MET A 91 -10.57 -4.98 6.29
N GLY A 92 -11.00 -5.41 5.12
CA GLY A 92 -11.66 -4.56 4.15
C GLY A 92 -10.74 -3.81 3.21
N GLN A 93 -9.45 -4.17 3.21
CA GLN A 93 -8.47 -3.50 2.36
C GLN A 93 -8.31 -4.23 1.03
N GLU A 94 -8.05 -3.49 -0.03
CA GLU A 94 -7.61 -4.09 -1.27
C GLU A 94 -6.09 -4.00 -1.30
N VAL A 95 -5.42 -5.04 -1.77
CA VAL A 95 -3.96 -5.09 -1.81
C VAL A 95 -3.53 -5.27 -3.25
N VAL A 96 -2.68 -4.36 -3.73
CA VAL A 96 -2.05 -4.50 -5.04
C VAL A 96 -0.54 -4.51 -4.83
N ARG A 97 0.15 -5.30 -5.64
CA ARG A 97 1.58 -5.48 -5.47
C ARG A 97 2.27 -5.36 -6.81
N TYR A 98 3.36 -4.62 -6.84
CA TYR A 98 4.17 -4.43 -8.03
C TYR A 98 5.61 -4.78 -7.70
N SER A 99 6.37 -5.21 -8.70
CA SER A 99 7.79 -5.44 -8.50
C SER A 99 8.57 -4.15 -8.66
N ASN A 100 9.80 -4.11 -8.15
CA ASN A 100 10.67 -2.97 -8.38
C ASN A 100 10.92 -2.76 -9.88
N MET A 101 11.00 -3.86 -10.62
CA MET A 101 11.21 -3.77 -12.07
C MET A 101 10.01 -3.13 -12.76
N ASP A 102 8.79 -3.41 -12.29
CA ASP A 102 7.60 -2.77 -12.85
C ASP A 102 7.71 -1.26 -12.73
N ILE A 103 8.14 -0.77 -11.57
CA ILE A 103 8.29 0.67 -11.35
C ILE A 103 9.36 1.25 -12.26
N ILE A 104 10.47 0.54 -12.42
CA ILE A 104 11.59 1.05 -13.20
C ILE A 104 11.30 1.01 -14.70
N GLN A 105 10.69 -0.07 -15.16
CA GLN A 105 10.51 -0.30 -16.59
C GLN A 105 9.14 0.06 -17.13
N ASN A 106 8.13 0.15 -16.28
CA ASN A 106 6.76 0.40 -16.73
C ASN A 106 6.02 1.31 -15.76
N GLU A 107 6.64 2.43 -15.45
CA GLU A 107 6.08 3.40 -14.51
C GLU A 107 4.66 3.82 -14.89
N ASP A 108 4.44 4.11 -16.17
CA ASP A 108 3.13 4.57 -16.62
C ASP A 108 2.06 3.49 -16.45
N GLY A 109 2.41 2.24 -16.73
CA GLY A 109 1.47 1.14 -16.58
C GLY A 109 1.11 0.92 -15.12
N VAL A 110 2.09 1.00 -14.23
CA VAL A 110 1.82 0.87 -12.79
C VAL A 110 0.91 2.01 -12.33
N LEU A 111 1.21 3.24 -12.75
CA LEU A 111 0.43 4.38 -12.33
C LEU A 111 -1.01 4.29 -12.83
N GLN A 112 -1.20 3.88 -14.07
CA GLN A 112 -2.55 3.70 -14.61
C GLN A 112 -3.32 2.61 -13.86
N ASP A 113 -2.63 1.54 -13.48
CA ASP A 113 -3.27 0.47 -12.73
C ASP A 113 -3.70 0.95 -11.35
N ILE A 114 -2.85 1.72 -10.67
CA ILE A 114 -3.19 2.28 -9.37
C ILE A 114 -4.37 3.24 -9.49
N ILE A 115 -4.36 4.10 -10.50
CA ILE A 115 -5.45 5.03 -10.74
C ILE A 115 -6.77 4.28 -10.92
N GLU A 116 -6.75 3.21 -11.69
CA GLU A 116 -7.95 2.43 -11.93
C GLU A 116 -8.47 1.78 -10.63
N HIS A 117 -7.57 1.24 -9.81
CA HIS A 117 -7.97 0.68 -8.52
C HIS A 117 -8.57 1.75 -7.61
N VAL A 118 -7.94 2.93 -7.56
CA VAL A 118 -8.45 4.04 -6.76
C VAL A 118 -9.86 4.43 -7.21
N ARG A 119 -10.06 4.53 -8.53
CA ARG A 119 -11.35 4.92 -9.07
C ARG A 119 -12.43 3.91 -8.72
N GLN A 120 -12.16 2.64 -8.95
CA GLN A 120 -13.12 1.59 -8.65
C GLN A 120 -13.44 1.50 -7.17
N ARG A 121 -12.43 1.58 -6.33
CA ARG A 121 -12.63 1.50 -4.88
C ARG A 121 -13.37 2.72 -4.36
N SER A 122 -13.04 3.91 -4.87
CA SER A 122 -13.70 5.13 -4.43
C SER A 122 -15.18 5.12 -4.78
N ASP A 123 -15.52 4.66 -5.99
CA ASP A 123 -16.90 4.53 -6.40
C ASP A 123 -17.65 3.53 -5.53
N LEU A 124 -17.03 2.39 -5.29
CA LEU A 124 -17.63 1.35 -4.48
C LEU A 124 -17.90 1.83 -3.06
N LEU A 125 -16.98 2.55 -2.47
CA LEU A 125 -17.10 3.00 -1.09
C LEU A 125 -17.96 4.24 -0.94
N SER A 126 -18.09 5.05 -2.00
CA SER A 126 -18.91 6.27 -1.96
C SER A 126 -20.35 6.03 -2.32
N ASN A 127 -20.67 4.88 -2.91
CA ASN A 127 -22.02 4.59 -3.34
C ASN A 127 -22.52 3.38 -2.57
N PRO A 128 -23.12 3.60 -1.43
CA PRO A 128 -23.48 2.52 -0.52
C PRO A 128 -24.63 1.65 -1.00
N LEU A 129 -25.24 1.99 -2.09
CA LEU A 129 -26.29 1.13 -2.60
C LEU A 129 -25.72 0.02 -3.47
#